data_dd6fa0be4ebb5d6921f0674d433ec405
#
_entry.id   dd6fa0be4ebb5d6921f0674d433ec405
#
_cell.length_a   1.000
_cell.length_b   1.000
_cell.length_c   1.000
_cell.angle_alpha   90.00
_cell.angle_beta   90.00
_cell.angle_gamma   90.00
#
_symmetry.space_group_name_H-M   'P 1'
#
loop_
_entity.id
_entity.type
_entity.pdbx_description
1 polymer ?
#
loop_
_entity_poly.entity_id
_entity_poly.type
_entity_poly.pdbx_seq_one_letter_code
_entity_poly.pdbx_strand_id
1 'polypeptide(L)'
;VLWDLGGDDVYETRDSMGQGAAYFGVGLLVDAAGKDRYSCRSQSQAFAGTRGAGILLDVTGDDEYRGLPDGPKEKELSFGENAISLCQGCGFGRRADGHDGRSLGGGFGIFVERAGDDRYDAGCYSGGAGYWWGMGIFEDFAGNDTYDRSFYSHGASPHFGVGVCVDRAGDDTYNPVNGTGRLTLGGARDGGIAW
;
A
#
# COMPACT_ATOMS: atom_id res chain seq x y z
N VAL A 1 10.79 -12.03 8.73
CA VAL A 1 9.75 -12.95 8.23
C VAL A 1 8.83 -13.28 9.38
N LEU A 2 7.54 -13.06 9.21
CA LEU A 2 6.47 -13.56 10.05
C LEU A 2 5.65 -14.55 9.20
N TRP A 3 5.27 -15.68 9.79
CA TRP A 3 4.37 -16.62 9.17
C TRP A 3 3.37 -17.07 10.22
N ASP A 4 2.13 -16.71 10.02
CA ASP A 4 0.99 -17.15 10.79
C ASP A 4 0.24 -18.26 10.06
N LEU A 5 -0.32 -19.21 10.79
CA LEU A 5 -1.03 -20.34 10.21
C LEU A 5 -2.54 -20.26 10.37
N GLY A 6 -3.02 -19.20 11.04
CA GLY A 6 -4.43 -18.88 11.18
C GLY A 6 -4.85 -18.57 12.59
N GLY A 7 -5.92 -17.87 12.70
CA GLY A 7 -6.51 -17.30 13.90
C GLY A 7 -7.18 -15.99 13.52
N ASP A 8 -7.98 -15.41 14.37
CA ASP A 8 -8.49 -14.05 14.17
C ASP A 8 -7.51 -13.09 14.87
N ASP A 9 -6.56 -12.55 14.12
CA ASP A 9 -5.39 -11.88 14.64
C ASP A 9 -5.44 -10.34 14.53
N VAL A 10 -4.59 -9.67 15.29
CA VAL A 10 -4.43 -8.22 15.23
C VAL A 10 -2.96 -7.86 15.01
N TYR A 11 -2.66 -7.38 13.84
CA TYR A 11 -1.34 -6.87 13.45
C TYR A 11 -1.31 -5.35 13.56
N GLU A 12 -0.72 -4.83 14.63
CA GLU A 12 -0.62 -3.39 14.87
C GLU A 12 0.83 -2.89 14.74
N THR A 13 1.03 -1.91 13.87
CA THR A 13 2.30 -1.17 13.76
C THR A 13 2.06 0.29 14.06
N ARG A 14 2.38 0.74 15.27
CA ARG A 14 2.07 2.10 15.75
C ARG A 14 2.87 3.20 15.05
N ASP A 15 4.07 2.88 14.60
CA ASP A 15 4.92 3.81 13.87
C ASP A 15 5.00 3.43 12.38
N SER A 16 6.09 2.83 11.95
CA SER A 16 6.34 2.42 10.57
C SER A 16 7.22 1.18 10.51
N MET A 17 7.39 0.61 9.34
CA MET A 17 8.27 -0.53 9.05
C MET A 17 7.84 -1.86 9.70
N GLY A 18 6.54 -2.14 9.67
CA GLY A 18 5.96 -3.43 10.06
C GLY A 18 5.23 -4.13 8.91
N GLN A 19 4.64 -5.29 9.21
CA GLN A 19 3.73 -6.00 8.32
C GLN A 19 4.34 -6.23 6.91
N GLY A 20 5.51 -6.87 6.86
CA GLY A 20 6.19 -7.18 5.61
C GLY A 20 6.95 -6.02 4.95
N ALA A 21 7.15 -4.89 5.61
CA ALA A 21 7.87 -3.75 5.04
C ALA A 21 9.39 -3.93 5.02
N ALA A 22 10.08 -3.26 4.08
CA ALA A 22 11.54 -3.29 4.00
C ALA A 22 12.20 -2.05 3.40
N TYR A 23 13.38 -1.71 3.94
CA TYR A 23 14.46 -0.93 3.31
C TYR A 23 15.72 -1.77 3.28
N PHE A 24 16.47 -1.73 2.18
CA PHE A 24 17.75 -2.44 2.02
C PHE A 24 17.70 -3.93 2.45
N GLY A 25 16.60 -4.61 2.20
CA GLY A 25 16.40 -6.00 2.60
C GLY A 25 15.07 -6.55 2.16
N VAL A 26 14.63 -7.66 2.78
CA VAL A 26 13.35 -8.31 2.49
C VAL A 26 12.52 -8.40 3.77
N GLY A 27 11.31 -7.86 3.74
CA GLY A 27 10.26 -8.06 4.71
C GLY A 27 9.21 -9.02 4.17
N LEU A 28 8.75 -9.96 4.97
CA LEU A 28 7.71 -10.91 4.58
C LEU A 28 6.76 -11.14 5.76
N LEU A 29 5.47 -10.98 5.52
CA LEU A 29 4.39 -11.45 6.35
C LEU A 29 3.52 -12.39 5.51
N VAL A 30 3.22 -13.56 6.03
CA VAL A 30 2.25 -14.49 5.46
C VAL A 30 1.25 -14.85 6.55
N ASP A 31 -0.02 -14.63 6.27
CA ASP A 31 -1.14 -15.15 7.04
C ASP A 31 -1.87 -16.21 6.21
N ALA A 32 -2.24 -17.30 6.84
CA ALA A 32 -2.87 -18.39 6.13
C ALA A 32 -4.38 -18.43 6.28
N ALA A 33 -4.93 -17.93 7.37
CA ALA A 33 -6.38 -17.91 7.56
C ALA A 33 -6.79 -17.18 8.83
N GLY A 34 -7.85 -16.45 8.77
CA GLY A 34 -8.43 -15.79 9.92
C GLY A 34 -9.37 -14.67 9.49
N LYS A 35 -9.92 -13.99 10.45
CA LYS A 35 -10.53 -12.69 10.23
C LYS A 35 -9.69 -11.65 10.93
N ASP A 36 -8.79 -11.07 10.17
CA ASP A 36 -7.66 -10.35 10.69
C ASP A 36 -7.81 -8.83 10.62
N ARG A 37 -7.04 -8.14 11.42
CA ARG A 37 -6.96 -6.69 11.41
C ARG A 37 -5.52 -6.22 11.29
N TYR A 38 -5.23 -5.60 10.20
CA TYR A 38 -3.95 -4.99 9.92
C TYR A 38 -4.04 -3.48 10.07
N SER A 39 -3.37 -2.92 11.06
CA SER A 39 -3.35 -1.48 11.26
C SER A 39 -1.93 -0.93 11.34
N CYS A 40 -1.71 0.19 10.66
CA CYS A 40 -0.42 0.86 10.68
C CYS A 40 -0.55 2.36 10.51
N ARG A 41 0.46 3.11 10.99
CA ARG A 41 0.52 4.55 10.75
C ARG A 41 1.01 4.86 9.34
N SER A 42 2.13 4.29 8.92
CA SER A 42 2.67 4.43 7.57
C SER A 42 3.77 3.42 7.28
N GLN A 43 4.20 3.33 6.01
CA GLN A 43 5.32 2.52 5.56
C GLN A 43 5.29 1.07 6.07
N SER A 44 4.15 0.44 5.92
CA SER A 44 3.85 -0.92 6.39
C SER A 44 3.00 -1.66 5.35
N GLN A 45 2.48 -2.83 5.68
CA GLN A 45 1.63 -3.61 4.78
C GLN A 45 2.29 -3.77 3.40
N ALA A 46 3.44 -4.46 3.36
CA ALA A 46 4.25 -4.65 2.16
C ALA A 46 4.86 -3.38 1.56
N PHE A 47 5.14 -2.37 2.36
CA PHE A 47 5.90 -1.21 1.88
C PHE A 47 7.34 -1.57 1.52
N ALA A 48 7.84 -1.00 0.44
CA ALA A 48 9.24 -1.14 0.07
C ALA A 48 9.89 0.20 -0.27
N GLY A 49 10.85 0.58 0.55
CA GLY A 49 11.74 1.70 0.26
C GLY A 49 12.95 1.28 -0.56
N THR A 50 13.95 2.15 -0.65
CA THR A 50 15.16 1.93 -1.46
C THR A 50 15.80 0.56 -1.25
N ARG A 51 15.99 -0.19 -2.33
CA ARG A 51 16.57 -1.54 -2.33
C ARG A 51 15.86 -2.51 -1.37
N GLY A 52 14.60 -2.25 -1.07
CA GLY A 52 13.75 -3.13 -0.27
C GLY A 52 12.85 -3.99 -1.14
N ALA A 53 12.46 -5.14 -0.61
CA ALA A 53 11.32 -5.92 -1.08
C ALA A 53 10.39 -6.16 0.10
N GLY A 54 9.23 -5.54 0.07
CA GLY A 54 8.18 -5.71 1.07
C GLY A 54 7.09 -6.62 0.54
N ILE A 55 6.71 -7.64 1.30
CA ILE A 55 5.73 -8.64 0.86
C ILE A 55 4.74 -8.92 2.00
N LEU A 56 3.45 -8.84 1.68
CA LEU A 56 2.38 -9.36 2.51
C LEU A 56 1.54 -10.29 1.63
N LEU A 57 1.32 -11.49 2.12
CA LEU A 57 0.41 -12.46 1.54
C LEU A 57 -0.59 -12.87 2.60
N ASP A 58 -1.85 -12.61 2.35
CA ASP A 58 -2.98 -13.19 3.05
C ASP A 58 -3.65 -14.25 2.17
N VAL A 59 -4.12 -15.32 2.78
CA VAL A 59 -4.67 -16.42 2.00
C VAL A 59 -6.19 -16.53 2.12
N THR A 60 -6.74 -16.32 3.29
CA THR A 60 -8.20 -16.36 3.47
C THR A 60 -8.66 -15.62 4.72
N GLY A 61 -9.68 -14.83 4.59
CA GLY A 61 -10.35 -14.15 5.69
C GLY A 61 -11.28 -13.08 5.18
N ASP A 62 -12.12 -12.52 6.04
CA ASP A 62 -12.79 -11.25 5.77
C ASP A 62 -12.05 -10.18 6.56
N ASP A 63 -11.03 -9.58 5.96
CA ASP A 63 -10.00 -8.85 6.64
C ASP A 63 -10.15 -7.32 6.58
N GLU A 64 -9.51 -6.64 7.50
CA GLU A 64 -9.49 -5.18 7.54
C GLU A 64 -8.07 -4.65 7.50
N TYR A 65 -7.72 -3.95 6.41
CA TYR A 65 -6.42 -3.32 6.20
C TYR A 65 -6.50 -1.80 6.33
N ARG A 66 -5.98 -1.26 7.43
CA ARG A 66 -6.02 0.18 7.70
C ARG A 66 -4.64 0.81 7.75
N GLY A 67 -4.39 1.70 6.81
CA GLY A 67 -3.25 2.61 6.83
C GLY A 67 -3.68 4.00 7.29
N LEU A 68 -3.16 4.51 8.40
CA LEU A 68 -3.54 5.73 9.12
C LEU A 68 -4.75 5.54 10.05
N PRO A 69 -4.64 4.74 11.08
CA PRO A 69 -5.61 4.79 12.15
C PRO A 69 -5.58 6.14 12.86
N ASP A 70 -6.75 6.56 13.28
CA ASP A 70 -7.11 7.82 13.92
C ASP A 70 -5.99 8.54 14.70
N GLY A 71 -5.51 9.64 14.16
CA GLY A 71 -4.57 10.54 14.81
C GLY A 71 -4.58 11.92 14.14
N PRO A 72 -4.10 12.98 14.79
CA PRO A 72 -4.01 14.28 14.16
C PRO A 72 -3.16 14.16 12.90
N LYS A 73 -3.66 14.72 11.79
CA LYS A 73 -2.94 14.81 10.51
C LYS A 73 -1.65 15.59 10.75
N GLU A 74 -0.55 14.90 11.00
CA GLU A 74 0.74 15.55 11.09
C GLU A 74 1.11 16.11 9.71
N LYS A 75 1.46 17.39 9.67
CA LYS A 75 1.82 18.07 8.42
C LYS A 75 2.94 17.38 7.64
N GLU A 76 3.80 16.63 8.32
CA GLU A 76 4.93 15.92 7.73
C GLU A 76 4.51 14.66 6.93
N LEU A 77 3.34 14.10 7.24
CA LEU A 77 2.76 12.95 6.56
C LEU A 77 1.51 13.34 5.75
N SER A 78 1.48 14.52 5.18
CA SER A 78 0.35 14.96 4.37
C SER A 78 0.79 15.53 3.03
N PHE A 79 0.02 15.26 2.01
CA PHE A 79 0.10 15.91 0.72
C PHE A 79 -1.16 16.78 0.54
N GLY A 80 -1.04 18.05 0.87
CA GLY A 80 -2.20 18.91 1.01
C GLY A 80 -3.07 18.47 2.21
N GLU A 81 -4.33 18.15 1.95
CA GLU A 81 -5.25 17.64 2.97
C GLU A 81 -5.24 16.10 3.11
N ASN A 82 -4.49 15.42 2.26
CA ASN A 82 -4.45 13.97 2.22
C ASN A 82 -3.28 13.44 3.05
N ALA A 83 -3.57 12.50 3.91
CA ALA A 83 -2.55 11.83 4.69
C ALA A 83 -1.74 10.82 3.84
N ILE A 84 -0.43 10.72 4.05
CA ILE A 84 0.45 9.80 3.35
C ILE A 84 0.60 8.53 4.16
N SER A 85 0.13 7.40 3.64
CA SER A 85 0.23 6.11 4.33
C SER A 85 1.37 5.23 3.85
N LEU A 86 1.66 5.20 2.56
CA LEU A 86 2.70 4.34 2.01
C LEU A 86 2.50 2.86 2.43
N CYS A 87 1.30 2.33 2.21
CA CYS A 87 0.90 1.00 2.66
C CYS A 87 0.37 0.16 1.50
N GLN A 88 0.01 -1.09 1.78
CA GLN A 88 -0.69 -1.98 0.86
C GLN A 88 0.06 -2.13 -0.48
N GLY A 89 1.31 -2.63 -0.39
CA GLY A 89 2.11 -2.91 -1.57
C GLY A 89 2.75 -1.69 -2.24
N CYS A 90 3.07 -0.65 -1.49
CA CYS A 90 3.68 0.56 -2.05
C CYS A 90 5.20 0.41 -2.25
N GLY A 91 5.68 0.72 -3.47
CA GLY A 91 7.11 0.87 -3.77
C GLY A 91 7.50 2.34 -3.87
N PHE A 92 8.38 2.84 -2.99
CA PHE A 92 8.63 4.27 -2.84
C PHE A 92 10.10 4.63 -2.78
N GLY A 93 10.54 5.53 -3.67
CA GLY A 93 11.90 6.06 -3.68
C GLY A 93 12.01 7.47 -3.10
N ARG A 94 13.23 7.85 -2.74
CA ARG A 94 13.55 9.21 -2.30
C ARG A 94 13.77 10.11 -3.51
N ARG A 95 12.88 11.04 -3.74
CA ARG A 95 13.06 12.09 -4.73
C ARG A 95 13.79 13.29 -4.12
N ALA A 96 14.92 13.66 -4.65
CA ALA A 96 15.73 14.77 -4.17
C ALA A 96 16.34 15.65 -5.28
N ASP A 97 15.78 15.54 -6.50
CA ASP A 97 16.21 16.31 -7.66
C ASP A 97 16.05 17.84 -7.48
N GLY A 98 15.04 18.26 -6.71
CA GLY A 98 14.82 19.66 -6.34
C GLY A 98 15.52 20.12 -5.04
N HIS A 99 16.35 19.29 -4.43
CA HIS A 99 16.99 19.56 -3.14
C HIS A 99 18.52 19.36 -3.21
N ASP A 100 18.99 18.18 -2.78
CA ASP A 100 20.43 17.86 -2.69
C ASP A 100 20.93 17.00 -3.86
N GLY A 101 20.07 16.66 -4.79
CA GLY A 101 20.38 15.82 -5.95
C GLY A 101 20.65 14.35 -5.62
N ARG A 102 20.49 13.94 -4.36
CA ARG A 102 20.75 12.57 -3.91
C ARG A 102 19.48 11.73 -3.93
N SER A 103 18.87 11.61 -5.10
CA SER A 103 17.71 10.75 -5.30
C SER A 103 18.10 9.28 -5.20
N LEU A 104 17.20 8.47 -4.63
CA LEU A 104 17.35 7.03 -4.50
C LEU A 104 16.12 6.35 -5.07
N GLY A 105 16.31 5.38 -5.95
CA GLY A 105 15.23 4.55 -6.46
C GLY A 105 14.50 3.80 -5.35
N GLY A 106 13.22 3.54 -5.56
CA GLY A 106 12.39 2.79 -4.63
C GLY A 106 12.67 1.29 -4.63
N GLY A 107 11.83 0.56 -3.95
CA GLY A 107 11.84 -0.90 -3.85
C GLY A 107 10.64 -1.53 -4.53
N PHE A 108 10.40 -2.80 -4.22
CA PHE A 108 9.30 -3.62 -4.71
C PHE A 108 8.34 -3.95 -3.58
N GLY A 109 7.19 -3.25 -3.50
CA GLY A 109 6.12 -3.55 -2.58
C GLY A 109 5.12 -4.51 -3.24
N ILE A 110 4.80 -5.63 -2.58
CA ILE A 110 3.91 -6.67 -3.12
C ILE A 110 2.91 -7.05 -2.03
N PHE A 111 1.66 -6.72 -2.27
CA PHE A 111 0.54 -7.09 -1.42
C PHE A 111 -0.36 -8.03 -2.21
N VAL A 112 -0.66 -9.18 -1.64
CA VAL A 112 -1.53 -10.19 -2.25
C VAL A 112 -2.53 -10.66 -1.22
N GLU A 113 -3.80 -10.57 -1.59
CA GLU A 113 -4.93 -11.16 -0.90
C GLU A 113 -5.58 -12.21 -1.81
N ARG A 114 -5.97 -13.34 -1.26
CA ARG A 114 -6.41 -14.46 -2.08
C ARG A 114 -7.90 -14.76 -2.00
N ALA A 115 -8.55 -14.54 -0.88
CA ALA A 115 -9.99 -14.76 -0.77
C ALA A 115 -10.58 -14.24 0.53
N GLY A 116 -11.61 -13.45 0.45
CA GLY A 116 -12.38 -12.88 1.55
C GLY A 116 -13.18 -11.69 1.09
N ASP A 117 -14.16 -11.26 1.86
CA ASP A 117 -14.83 -9.98 1.65
C ASP A 117 -14.10 -8.92 2.47
N ASP A 118 -13.14 -8.23 1.85
CA ASP A 118 -12.13 -7.44 2.52
C ASP A 118 -12.41 -5.93 2.53
N ARG A 119 -11.74 -5.24 3.45
CA ARG A 119 -11.80 -3.79 3.51
C ARG A 119 -10.42 -3.17 3.51
N TYR A 120 -10.17 -2.33 2.52
CA TYR A 120 -8.93 -1.58 2.33
C TYR A 120 -9.14 -0.09 2.55
N ASP A 121 -8.54 0.44 3.61
CA ASP A 121 -8.60 1.87 3.96
C ASP A 121 -7.18 2.41 4.16
N ALA A 122 -6.72 3.23 3.24
CA ALA A 122 -5.38 3.82 3.31
C ALA A 122 -5.32 5.21 2.67
N GLY A 123 -4.33 5.98 3.10
CA GLY A 123 -4.04 7.30 2.56
C GLY A 123 -3.27 7.25 1.24
N CYS A 124 -2.59 8.36 0.92
CA CYS A 124 -1.81 8.49 -0.31
C CYS A 124 -0.70 7.45 -0.43
N TYR A 125 -0.39 7.09 -1.67
CA TYR A 125 0.63 6.10 -2.04
C TYR A 125 0.39 4.73 -1.42
N SER A 126 -0.78 4.17 -1.67
CA SER A 126 -1.20 2.84 -1.20
C SER A 126 -1.84 2.03 -2.33
N GLY A 127 -2.22 0.79 -2.03
CA GLY A 127 -2.88 -0.07 -3.00
C GLY A 127 -2.06 -0.27 -4.28
N GLY A 128 -0.83 -0.74 -4.17
CA GLY A 128 0.04 -0.98 -5.31
C GLY A 128 0.64 0.27 -5.96
N ALA A 129 0.74 1.39 -5.23
CA ALA A 129 1.33 2.60 -5.78
C ALA A 129 2.85 2.51 -5.96
N GLY A 130 3.35 3.03 -7.09
CA GLY A 130 4.78 3.15 -7.38
C GLY A 130 5.24 4.60 -7.43
N TYR A 131 6.35 4.94 -6.81
CA TYR A 131 6.90 6.30 -6.80
C TYR A 131 8.42 6.30 -6.92
N TRP A 132 8.95 7.18 -7.76
CA TRP A 132 10.38 7.45 -7.95
C TRP A 132 11.23 6.19 -8.08
N TRP A 133 11.11 5.53 -9.23
CA TRP A 133 11.77 4.26 -9.53
C TRP A 133 11.42 3.13 -8.53
N GLY A 134 10.26 3.20 -7.92
CA GLY A 134 9.69 2.14 -7.12
C GLY A 134 8.60 1.39 -7.88
N MET A 135 8.36 0.14 -7.52
CA MET A 135 7.28 -0.68 -8.05
C MET A 135 6.37 -1.11 -6.91
N GLY A 136 5.09 -0.77 -7.04
CA GLY A 136 4.04 -1.26 -6.15
C GLY A 136 3.12 -2.24 -6.88
N ILE A 137 2.77 -3.32 -6.20
CA ILE A 137 1.80 -4.32 -6.66
C ILE A 137 0.80 -4.56 -5.55
N PHE A 138 -0.47 -4.47 -5.91
CA PHE A 138 -1.60 -4.90 -5.13
C PHE A 138 -2.42 -5.87 -5.97
N GLU A 139 -2.69 -7.05 -5.45
CA GLU A 139 -3.48 -8.05 -6.15
C GLU A 139 -4.46 -8.70 -5.18
N ASP A 140 -5.74 -8.55 -5.49
CA ASP A 140 -6.85 -9.23 -4.87
C ASP A 140 -7.40 -10.29 -5.82
N PHE A 141 -7.65 -11.48 -5.31
CA PHE A 141 -8.06 -12.58 -6.16
C PHE A 141 -9.55 -12.86 -6.13
N ALA A 142 -10.24 -12.64 -5.01
CA ALA A 142 -11.66 -12.90 -4.95
C ALA A 142 -12.30 -12.43 -3.63
N GLY A 143 -13.40 -11.77 -3.73
CA GLY A 143 -14.21 -11.26 -2.64
C GLY A 143 -15.23 -10.26 -3.14
N ASN A 144 -16.05 -9.71 -2.25
CA ASN A 144 -16.84 -8.52 -2.54
C ASN A 144 -16.28 -7.39 -1.69
N ASP A 145 -15.28 -6.73 -2.22
CA ASP A 145 -14.36 -5.92 -1.48
C ASP A 145 -14.75 -4.45 -1.40
N THR A 146 -14.25 -3.79 -0.37
CA THR A 146 -14.45 -2.35 -0.21
C THR A 146 -13.12 -1.62 -0.19
N TYR A 147 -12.91 -0.79 -1.20
CA TYR A 147 -11.74 0.05 -1.36
C TYR A 147 -12.04 1.50 -1.03
N ASP A 148 -11.59 1.97 0.12
CA ASP A 148 -11.65 3.38 0.49
C ASP A 148 -10.40 4.10 -0.06
N ARG A 149 -10.61 5.03 -0.99
CA ARG A 149 -9.54 5.57 -1.84
C ARG A 149 -9.03 6.92 -1.41
N SER A 150 -7.74 7.09 -1.55
CA SER A 150 -7.07 8.35 -1.43
C SER A 150 -6.32 8.74 -2.72
N PHE A 151 -5.64 9.86 -2.68
CA PHE A 151 -4.81 10.40 -3.74
C PHE A 151 -3.56 9.53 -3.99
N TYR A 152 -3.14 9.32 -5.23
CA TYR A 152 -2.04 8.43 -5.60
C TYR A 152 -2.17 7.01 -5.04
N SER A 153 -3.34 6.40 -5.19
CA SER A 153 -3.60 5.03 -4.73
C SER A 153 -4.08 4.12 -5.86
N HIS A 154 -4.18 2.83 -5.57
CA HIS A 154 -4.71 1.79 -6.47
C HIS A 154 -4.04 1.81 -7.84
N GLY A 155 -2.80 1.34 -7.86
CA GLY A 155 -1.98 1.27 -9.06
C GLY A 155 -1.47 2.62 -9.57
N ALA A 156 -1.58 3.70 -8.80
CA ALA A 156 -1.09 5.00 -9.24
C ALA A 156 0.44 5.04 -9.32
N SER A 157 0.95 5.71 -10.35
CA SER A 157 2.39 5.80 -10.56
C SER A 157 2.84 7.17 -11.03
N PRO A 158 3.10 8.12 -10.13
CA PRO A 158 3.79 9.35 -10.47
C PRO A 158 5.31 9.18 -10.48
N HIS A 159 5.99 9.97 -11.32
CA HIS A 159 7.43 10.16 -11.30
C HIS A 159 8.26 8.88 -11.47
N PHE A 160 8.23 8.28 -12.66
CA PHE A 160 9.04 7.12 -13.06
C PHE A 160 8.84 5.85 -12.20
N GLY A 161 7.72 5.72 -11.51
CA GLY A 161 7.39 4.49 -10.81
C GLY A 161 6.62 3.49 -11.69
N VAL A 162 6.33 2.34 -11.14
CA VAL A 162 5.38 1.36 -11.69
C VAL A 162 4.35 1.04 -10.61
N GLY A 163 3.08 1.26 -10.92
CA GLY A 163 1.97 0.94 -10.02
C GLY A 163 1.05 -0.09 -10.66
N VAL A 164 0.70 -1.11 -9.91
CA VAL A 164 -0.19 -2.19 -10.35
C VAL A 164 -1.26 -2.41 -9.27
N CYS A 165 -2.52 -2.41 -9.68
CA CYS A 165 -3.64 -2.81 -8.84
C CYS A 165 -4.53 -3.72 -9.67
N VAL A 166 -4.67 -4.94 -9.24
CA VAL A 166 -5.49 -5.96 -9.90
C VAL A 166 -6.48 -6.49 -8.90
N ASP A 167 -7.73 -6.37 -9.24
CA ASP A 167 -8.84 -7.04 -8.62
C ASP A 167 -9.37 -8.04 -9.65
N ARG A 168 -9.51 -9.30 -9.27
CA ARG A 168 -9.79 -10.37 -10.23
C ARG A 168 -11.24 -10.81 -10.27
N ALA A 169 -11.94 -10.74 -9.15
CA ALA A 169 -13.32 -11.22 -9.11
C ALA A 169 -14.06 -10.78 -7.85
N GLY A 170 -15.24 -10.26 -8.04
CA GLY A 170 -16.17 -9.84 -6.99
C GLY A 170 -17.17 -8.81 -7.48
N ASP A 171 -18.09 -8.46 -6.61
CA ASP A 171 -18.99 -7.31 -6.78
C ASP A 171 -18.49 -6.17 -5.87
N ASP A 172 -17.43 -5.47 -6.30
CA ASP A 172 -16.62 -4.61 -5.47
C ASP A 172 -17.14 -3.18 -5.36
N THR A 173 -16.80 -2.55 -4.24
CA THR A 173 -17.15 -1.17 -3.97
C THR A 173 -15.91 -0.30 -3.88
N TYR A 174 -15.82 0.65 -4.78
CA TYR A 174 -14.72 1.60 -4.82
C TYR A 174 -15.18 2.98 -4.39
N ASN A 175 -14.95 3.38 -3.13
CA ASN A 175 -15.36 4.64 -2.57
C ASN A 175 -14.34 5.76 -2.81
N PRO A 176 -14.70 6.90 -3.42
CA PRO A 176 -13.81 8.04 -3.47
C PRO A 176 -13.75 8.70 -2.10
N VAL A 177 -12.59 8.74 -1.46
CA VAL A 177 -12.39 9.58 -0.29
C VAL A 177 -12.25 11.04 -0.71
N ASN A 178 -13.04 11.90 -0.10
CA ASN A 178 -13.24 13.32 -0.34
C ASN A 178 -12.15 14.06 -1.12
N GLY A 179 -12.52 14.51 -2.30
CA GLY A 179 -11.97 15.68 -2.97
C GLY A 179 -10.72 15.43 -3.82
N THR A 180 -10.79 15.82 -5.06
CA THR A 180 -9.69 15.98 -6.01
C THR A 180 -9.04 14.72 -6.51
N GLY A 181 -9.78 13.92 -7.26
CA GLY A 181 -9.33 12.75 -8.00
C GLY A 181 -8.15 12.99 -8.96
N ARG A 182 -6.97 13.15 -8.41
CA ARG A 182 -5.74 13.16 -9.18
C ARG A 182 -5.02 11.84 -8.99
N LEU A 183 -4.86 11.09 -10.09
CA LEU A 183 -4.10 9.85 -10.13
C LEU A 183 -4.55 8.81 -9.08
N THR A 184 -5.73 8.29 -9.28
CA THR A 184 -6.23 7.09 -8.63
C THR A 184 -6.63 6.11 -9.73
N LEU A 185 -6.78 4.83 -9.41
CA LEU A 185 -7.22 3.82 -10.38
C LEU A 185 -6.38 3.79 -11.65
N GLY A 186 -5.13 3.42 -11.52
CA GLY A 186 -4.25 3.29 -12.66
C GLY A 186 -3.83 4.63 -13.28
N GLY A 187 -3.74 5.71 -12.52
CA GLY A 187 -3.25 6.99 -13.01
C GLY A 187 -1.72 7.06 -13.06
N ALA A 188 -1.13 7.44 -14.19
CA ALA A 188 0.31 7.64 -14.33
C ALA A 188 0.68 9.08 -14.68
N ARG A 189 1.85 9.53 -14.26
CA ARG A 189 2.37 10.87 -14.53
C ARG A 189 3.90 10.88 -14.56
N ASP A 190 4.46 11.82 -15.33
CA ASP A 190 5.90 12.09 -15.40
C ASP A 190 6.74 10.82 -15.61
N GLY A 191 6.42 10.02 -16.63
CA GLY A 191 7.11 8.79 -16.96
C GLY A 191 6.77 7.58 -16.09
N GLY A 192 5.74 7.66 -15.27
CA GLY A 192 5.21 6.50 -14.54
C GLY A 192 4.40 5.56 -15.44
N ILE A 193 4.30 4.31 -15.04
CA ILE A 193 3.46 3.27 -15.66
C ILE A 193 2.45 2.79 -14.61
N ALA A 194 1.18 2.77 -14.98
CA ALA A 194 0.09 2.35 -14.12
C ALA A 194 -0.78 1.32 -14.84
N TRP A 195 -1.21 0.29 -14.10
CA TRP A 195 -2.06 -0.80 -14.56
C TRP A 195 -3.17 -1.08 -13.55
#